data_d8a27b3d5aacd44d05a9f5ba9531322e
#
_entry.id   d8a27b3d5aacd44d05a9f5ba9531322e
#
_cell.length_a   1.000
_cell.length_b   1.000
_cell.length_c   1.000
_cell.angle_alpha   90.00
_cell.angle_beta   90.00
_cell.angle_gamma   90.00
#
_symmetry.space_group_name_H-M   'P 1'
#
loop_
_entity.id
_entity.type
_entity.pdbx_description
1 polymer ?
#
loop_
_entity_poly.entity_id
_entity_poly.type
_entity_poly.pdbx_seq_one_letter_code
_entity_poly.pdbx_strand_id
1 'polypeptide(L)'
;MRLEIRKKWDLPLEQRIALAVLSAAFLLGGVTGCLLASLSSGAGGSELGDYLTGYLELAREGTLPKGLWPLLWGQAKYLLAVLALGLTALGLAGIPILFGLRGFFFSFSAACFCRVFGRRGLLPAFFLFGLTALLWVPALFLAGVPGILSARKMLRRTPGDGVISLSGAWWCRAAMCAGLALTAGLLEYWVVPVLLRAAARVILSS
;
A
#
# COMPACT_ATOMS: atom_id res chain seq x y z
N MET A 1 -5.15 33.18 -20.57
CA MET A 1 -4.56 31.83 -20.68
C MET A 1 -4.21 31.17 -19.32
N ARG A 2 -3.71 31.88 -18.29
CA ARG A 2 -3.44 31.33 -16.95
C ARG A 2 -4.67 30.89 -16.13
N LEU A 3 -5.85 31.51 -16.31
CA LEU A 3 -7.06 31.21 -15.53
C LEU A 3 -7.80 29.95 -16.01
N GLU A 4 -7.71 29.57 -17.28
CA GLU A 4 -8.35 28.37 -17.80
C GLU A 4 -7.62 27.08 -17.41
N ILE A 5 -6.31 27.13 -17.25
CA ILE A 5 -5.51 25.98 -16.80
C ILE A 5 -5.87 25.63 -15.35
N ARG A 6 -6.16 26.63 -14.51
CA ARG A 6 -6.50 26.41 -13.10
C ARG A 6 -7.87 25.72 -12.93
N LYS A 7 -8.84 26.02 -13.81
CA LYS A 7 -10.19 25.43 -13.78
C LYS A 7 -10.21 23.94 -14.18
N LYS A 8 -9.22 23.49 -14.94
CA LYS A 8 -9.11 22.10 -15.43
C LYS A 8 -8.58 21.12 -14.37
N TRP A 9 -7.98 21.62 -13.28
CA TRP A 9 -7.39 20.84 -12.19
C TRP A 9 -8.20 20.87 -10.89
N ASP A 10 -9.32 21.59 -10.85
CA ASP A 10 -10.20 21.60 -9.68
C ASP A 10 -10.99 20.29 -9.60
N LEU A 11 -10.49 19.36 -8.79
CA LEU A 11 -11.20 18.13 -8.45
C LEU A 11 -12.54 18.50 -7.79
N PRO A 12 -13.65 17.82 -8.12
CA PRO A 12 -14.92 17.98 -7.43
C PRO A 12 -14.75 17.87 -5.92
N LEU A 13 -15.44 18.71 -5.15
CA LEU A 13 -15.33 18.78 -3.70
C LEU A 13 -15.43 17.40 -3.04
N GLU A 14 -16.33 16.54 -3.53
CA GLU A 14 -16.49 15.16 -3.02
C GLU A 14 -15.24 14.30 -3.20
N GLN A 15 -14.53 14.45 -4.34
CA GLN A 15 -13.28 13.71 -4.57
C GLN A 15 -12.17 14.23 -3.66
N ARG A 16 -12.09 15.53 -3.42
CA ARG A 16 -11.10 16.12 -2.49
C ARG A 16 -11.33 15.64 -1.06
N ILE A 17 -12.58 15.57 -0.61
CA ILE A 17 -12.94 15.05 0.71
C ILE A 17 -12.56 13.57 0.81
N ALA A 18 -12.92 12.75 -0.18
CA ALA A 18 -12.57 11.33 -0.19
C ALA A 18 -11.05 11.12 -0.15
N LEU A 19 -10.30 11.90 -0.95
CA LEU A 19 -8.84 11.86 -0.94
C LEU A 19 -8.27 12.24 0.42
N ALA A 20 -8.78 13.32 1.05
CA ALA A 20 -8.34 13.77 2.36
C ALA A 20 -8.60 12.72 3.45
N VAL A 21 -9.78 12.10 3.46
CA VAL A 21 -10.14 11.04 4.41
C VAL A 21 -9.22 9.82 4.25
N LEU A 22 -8.97 9.38 3.02
CA LEU A 22 -8.08 8.24 2.75
C LEU A 22 -6.63 8.54 3.12
N SER A 23 -6.15 9.75 2.80
CA SER A 23 -4.80 10.19 3.16
C SER A 23 -4.65 10.28 4.69
N ALA A 24 -5.63 10.85 5.38
CA ALA A 24 -5.63 10.92 6.84
C ALA A 24 -5.63 9.50 7.46
N ALA A 25 -6.48 8.60 6.99
CA ALA A 25 -6.52 7.21 7.46
C ALA A 25 -5.18 6.49 7.23
N PHE A 26 -4.57 6.65 6.06
CA PHE A 26 -3.27 6.05 5.74
C PHE A 26 -2.15 6.60 6.64
N LEU A 27 -2.11 7.92 6.84
CA LEU A 27 -1.11 8.58 7.69
C LEU A 27 -1.29 8.21 9.17
N LEU A 28 -2.53 8.19 9.68
CA LEU A 28 -2.82 7.77 11.06
C LEU A 28 -2.39 6.31 11.27
N GLY A 29 -2.71 5.43 10.33
CA GLY A 29 -2.21 4.06 10.35
C GLY A 29 -0.68 4.00 10.36
N GLY A 30 -0.03 4.81 9.53
CA GLY A 30 1.43 4.91 9.48
C GLY A 30 2.05 5.37 10.81
N VAL A 31 1.50 6.41 11.41
CA VAL A 31 1.98 6.92 12.72
C VAL A 31 1.82 5.85 13.80
N THR A 32 0.64 5.20 13.87
CA THR A 32 0.41 4.12 14.85
C THR A 32 1.35 2.93 14.62
N GLY A 33 1.65 2.58 13.38
CA GLY A 33 2.62 1.54 13.03
C GLY A 33 4.03 1.87 13.51
N CYS A 34 4.52 3.09 13.27
CA CYS A 34 5.81 3.56 13.76
C CYS A 34 5.89 3.57 15.28
N LEU A 35 4.83 4.06 15.95
CA LEU A 35 4.77 4.09 17.41
C LEU A 35 4.83 2.69 18.00
N LEU A 36 4.03 1.76 17.48
CA LEU A 36 4.03 0.39 17.97
C LEU A 36 5.39 -0.29 17.74
N ALA A 37 6.02 -0.08 16.59
CA ALA A 37 7.37 -0.59 16.34
C ALA A 37 8.39 -0.03 17.33
N SER A 38 8.26 1.25 17.72
CA SER A 38 9.16 1.87 18.71
C SER A 38 8.95 1.35 20.14
N LEU A 39 7.72 0.96 20.47
CA LEU A 39 7.35 0.43 21.80
C LEU A 39 7.65 -1.07 21.95
N SER A 40 7.85 -1.82 20.86
CA SER A 40 8.13 -3.26 20.88
C SER A 40 9.52 -3.56 21.48
N SER A 41 9.67 -3.37 22.78
CA SER A 41 10.91 -3.63 23.55
C SER A 41 10.83 -5.01 24.24
N GLY A 42 11.94 -5.67 24.46
CA GLY A 42 12.01 -6.96 25.19
C GLY A 42 12.18 -8.17 24.28
N ALA A 43 11.73 -9.35 24.73
CA ALA A 43 11.93 -10.64 24.04
C ALA A 43 11.42 -10.65 22.59
N GLY A 44 10.28 -10.03 22.30
CA GLY A 44 9.77 -9.89 20.94
C GLY A 44 10.66 -9.05 20.02
N GLY A 45 11.46 -8.13 20.58
CA GLY A 45 12.41 -7.31 19.82
C GLY A 45 13.65 -8.12 19.38
N SER A 46 14.13 -9.05 20.20
CA SER A 46 15.26 -9.94 19.87
C SER A 46 14.85 -10.95 18.80
N GLU A 47 13.71 -11.62 18.96
CA GLU A 47 13.19 -12.57 17.96
C GLU A 47 12.97 -11.90 16.59
N LEU A 48 12.45 -10.66 16.58
CA LEU A 48 12.30 -9.88 15.36
C LEU A 48 13.67 -9.54 14.74
N GLY A 49 14.66 -9.22 15.57
CA GLY A 49 16.03 -8.96 15.14
C GLY A 49 16.64 -10.17 14.45
N ASP A 50 16.54 -11.35 15.06
CA ASP A 50 17.03 -12.61 14.54
C ASP A 50 16.35 -12.98 13.21
N TYR A 51 15.01 -12.79 13.14
CA TYR A 51 14.26 -13.02 11.91
C TYR A 51 14.70 -12.08 10.77
N LEU A 52 14.86 -10.78 11.05
CA LEU A 52 15.26 -9.80 10.04
C LEU A 52 16.71 -10.02 9.59
N THR A 53 17.60 -10.41 10.51
CA THR A 53 18.99 -10.74 10.19
C THR A 53 19.06 -11.98 9.31
N GLY A 54 18.37 -13.06 9.68
CA GLY A 54 18.25 -14.26 8.86
C GLY A 54 17.66 -13.99 7.48
N TYR A 55 16.66 -13.10 7.40
CA TYR A 55 16.09 -12.68 6.11
C TYR A 55 17.12 -11.95 5.23
N LEU A 56 17.95 -11.07 5.81
CA LEU A 56 19.03 -10.39 5.07
C LEU A 56 20.15 -11.34 4.65
N GLU A 57 20.47 -12.35 5.45
CA GLU A 57 21.44 -13.40 5.09
C GLU A 57 20.95 -14.22 3.91
N LEU A 58 19.69 -14.68 3.92
CA LEU A 58 19.07 -15.34 2.76
C LEU A 58 19.03 -14.44 1.51
N ALA A 59 18.83 -13.14 1.71
CA ALA A 59 18.89 -12.18 0.62
C ALA A 59 20.30 -12.06 0.04
N ARG A 60 21.32 -12.06 0.91
CA ARG A 60 22.74 -12.01 0.52
C ARG A 60 23.14 -13.23 -0.29
N GLU A 61 22.73 -14.43 0.15
CA GLU A 61 22.99 -15.70 -0.54
C GLU A 61 22.17 -15.87 -1.83
N GLY A 62 21.09 -15.11 -1.95
CA GLY A 62 20.20 -15.17 -3.11
C GLY A 62 19.20 -16.31 -3.08
N THR A 63 19.04 -16.95 -1.95
CA THR A 63 18.18 -18.12 -1.69
C THR A 63 16.78 -17.71 -1.19
N LEU A 64 16.41 -16.41 -1.31
CA LEU A 64 15.06 -15.97 -0.89
C LEU A 64 13.99 -16.80 -1.59
N PRO A 65 13.08 -17.44 -0.83
CA PRO A 65 11.97 -18.20 -1.41
C PRO A 65 10.98 -17.22 -2.05
N LYS A 66 11.07 -17.04 -3.36
CA LYS A 66 10.20 -16.11 -4.09
C LYS A 66 9.40 -16.84 -5.15
N GLY A 67 8.16 -17.16 -4.80
CA GLY A 67 7.14 -17.43 -5.79
C GLY A 67 6.56 -16.10 -6.30
N LEU A 68 6.44 -15.92 -7.61
CA LEU A 68 5.80 -14.76 -8.22
C LEU A 68 4.33 -14.67 -7.79
N TRP A 69 3.66 -15.81 -7.67
CA TRP A 69 2.26 -15.90 -7.28
C TRP A 69 1.94 -15.36 -5.88
N PRO A 70 2.66 -15.71 -4.80
CA PRO A 70 2.40 -15.13 -3.47
C PRO A 70 2.61 -13.62 -3.42
N LEU A 71 3.58 -13.07 -4.17
CA LEU A 71 3.83 -11.64 -4.24
C LEU A 71 2.67 -10.90 -4.92
N LEU A 72 2.24 -11.39 -6.08
CA LEU A 72 1.10 -10.81 -6.81
C LEU A 72 -0.18 -10.91 -5.99
N TRP A 73 -0.44 -12.06 -5.36
CA TRP A 73 -1.61 -12.26 -4.51
C TRP A 73 -1.58 -11.35 -3.28
N GLY A 74 -0.40 -11.17 -2.67
CA GLY A 74 -0.20 -10.24 -1.56
C GLY A 74 -0.65 -8.82 -1.87
N GLN A 75 -0.49 -8.37 -3.10
CA GLN A 75 -0.91 -7.03 -3.55
C GLN A 75 -2.34 -7.03 -4.09
N ALA A 76 -2.71 -8.03 -4.88
CA ALA A 76 -4.02 -8.13 -5.51
C ALA A 76 -5.17 -8.18 -4.48
N LYS A 77 -5.01 -8.90 -3.37
CA LYS A 77 -6.03 -9.03 -2.34
C LYS A 77 -6.52 -7.69 -1.77
N TYR A 78 -5.63 -6.72 -1.56
CA TYR A 78 -6.02 -5.39 -1.05
C TYR A 78 -6.74 -4.58 -2.12
N LEU A 79 -6.29 -4.65 -3.36
CA LEU A 79 -6.94 -3.97 -4.47
C LEU A 79 -8.33 -4.55 -4.72
N LEU A 80 -8.45 -5.88 -4.73
CA LEU A 80 -9.74 -6.57 -4.84
C LEU A 80 -10.68 -6.22 -3.68
N ALA A 81 -10.16 -6.15 -2.45
CA ALA A 81 -10.95 -5.74 -1.29
C ALA A 81 -11.48 -4.30 -1.45
N VAL A 82 -10.65 -3.36 -1.91
CA VAL A 82 -11.10 -1.97 -2.17
C VAL A 82 -12.16 -1.93 -3.25
N LEU A 83 -11.98 -2.66 -4.35
CA LEU A 83 -12.96 -2.73 -5.45
C LEU A 83 -14.27 -3.36 -5.00
N ALA A 84 -14.21 -4.47 -4.25
CA ALA A 84 -15.40 -5.13 -3.70
C ALA A 84 -16.14 -4.23 -2.70
N LEU A 85 -15.42 -3.59 -1.77
CA LEU A 85 -16.00 -2.64 -0.82
C LEU A 85 -16.62 -1.44 -1.53
N GLY A 86 -16.02 -0.96 -2.62
CA GLY A 86 -16.56 0.16 -3.42
C GLY A 86 -17.90 -0.15 -4.10
N LEU A 87 -18.27 -1.44 -4.24
CA LEU A 87 -19.55 -1.89 -4.76
C LEU A 87 -20.61 -2.08 -3.67
N THR A 88 -20.28 -1.85 -2.41
CA THR A 88 -21.18 -2.02 -1.26
C THR A 88 -21.24 -0.72 -0.43
N ALA A 89 -22.34 -0.55 0.31
CA ALA A 89 -22.48 0.57 1.25
C ALA A 89 -21.43 0.51 2.38
N LEU A 90 -20.94 -0.70 2.72
CA LEU A 90 -19.88 -0.92 3.71
C LEU A 90 -18.55 -0.26 3.31
N GLY A 91 -18.35 0.02 2.03
CA GLY A 91 -17.14 0.67 1.52
C GLY A 91 -16.89 2.06 2.12
N LEU A 92 -17.94 2.75 2.60
CA LEU A 92 -17.77 4.07 3.22
C LEU A 92 -16.87 4.02 4.47
N ALA A 93 -16.99 2.97 5.29
CA ALA A 93 -16.14 2.76 6.46
C ALA A 93 -14.98 1.78 6.16
N GLY A 94 -15.24 0.74 5.39
CA GLY A 94 -14.29 -0.34 5.12
C GLY A 94 -13.06 0.11 4.33
N ILE A 95 -13.23 1.00 3.34
CA ILE A 95 -12.10 1.50 2.54
C ILE A 95 -11.13 2.33 3.40
N PRO A 96 -11.56 3.33 4.20
CA PRO A 96 -10.65 4.05 5.10
C PRO A 96 -9.94 3.14 6.12
N ILE A 97 -10.64 2.16 6.68
CA ILE A 97 -10.03 1.18 7.60
C ILE A 97 -8.94 0.39 6.88
N LEU A 98 -9.19 -0.07 5.67
CA LEU A 98 -8.22 -0.82 4.87
C LEU A 98 -6.99 0.02 4.52
N PHE A 99 -7.17 1.32 4.25
CA PHE A 99 -6.08 2.27 4.06
C PHE A 99 -5.25 2.46 5.33
N GLY A 100 -5.91 2.60 6.49
CA GLY A 100 -5.25 2.68 7.78
C GLY A 100 -4.43 1.44 8.10
N LEU A 101 -5.00 0.25 7.92
CA LEU A 101 -4.29 -1.02 8.09
C LEU A 101 -3.07 -1.13 7.18
N ARG A 102 -3.21 -0.70 5.93
CA ARG A 102 -2.09 -0.76 4.97
C ARG A 102 -0.98 0.23 5.33
N GLY A 103 -1.34 1.45 5.74
CA GLY A 103 -0.39 2.44 6.25
C GLY A 103 0.34 1.93 7.50
N PHE A 104 -0.41 1.30 8.41
CA PHE A 104 0.13 0.67 9.61
C PHE A 104 1.18 -0.41 9.27
N PHE A 105 0.83 -1.41 8.48
CA PHE A 105 1.77 -2.49 8.15
C PHE A 105 2.99 -1.99 7.40
N PHE A 106 2.82 -1.04 6.49
CA PHE A 106 3.92 -0.43 5.76
C PHE A 106 4.92 0.25 6.70
N SER A 107 4.42 1.15 7.55
CA SER A 107 5.27 1.93 8.46
C SER A 107 5.84 1.08 9.59
N PHE A 108 5.07 0.13 10.13
CA PHE A 108 5.53 -0.82 11.13
C PHE A 108 6.72 -1.62 10.63
N SER A 109 6.60 -2.23 9.45
CA SER A 109 7.68 -3.03 8.85
C SER A 109 8.93 -2.20 8.59
N ALA A 110 8.78 -0.99 8.02
CA ALA A 110 9.91 -0.09 7.78
C ALA A 110 10.59 0.34 9.08
N ALA A 111 9.81 0.67 10.11
CA ALA A 111 10.32 1.07 11.41
C ALA A 111 11.07 -0.07 12.12
N CYS A 112 10.60 -1.33 11.97
CA CYS A 112 11.30 -2.50 12.50
C CYS A 112 12.71 -2.66 11.90
N PHE A 113 12.86 -2.47 10.59
CA PHE A 113 14.19 -2.48 9.95
C PHE A 113 15.10 -1.36 10.49
N CYS A 114 14.56 -0.13 10.60
CA CYS A 114 15.33 0.98 11.14
C CYS A 114 15.74 0.78 12.60
N ARG A 115 14.90 0.09 13.37
CA ARG A 115 15.19 -0.20 14.77
C ARG A 115 16.27 -1.25 14.95
N VAL A 116 16.22 -2.35 14.19
CA VAL A 116 17.18 -3.46 14.30
C VAL A 116 18.55 -3.06 13.75
N PHE A 117 18.59 -2.39 12.59
CA PHE A 117 19.85 -2.06 11.92
C PHE A 117 20.25 -0.59 12.03
N GLY A 118 19.52 0.21 12.83
CA GLY A 118 19.77 1.64 12.98
C GLY A 118 19.65 2.38 11.64
N ARG A 119 20.52 3.37 11.41
CA ARG A 119 20.53 4.17 10.17
C ARG A 119 20.78 3.32 8.91
N ARG A 120 21.49 2.20 9.04
CA ARG A 120 21.79 1.27 7.94
C ARG A 120 20.53 0.49 7.50
N GLY A 121 19.59 0.26 8.40
CA GLY A 121 18.29 -0.37 8.10
C GLY A 121 17.39 0.44 7.18
N LEU A 122 17.65 1.75 7.02
CA LEU A 122 16.86 2.61 6.13
C LEU A 122 16.95 2.19 4.66
N LEU A 123 18.13 1.77 4.20
CA LEU A 123 18.34 1.33 2.82
C LEU A 123 17.53 0.08 2.47
N PRO A 124 17.61 -1.05 3.21
CA PRO A 124 16.82 -2.22 2.91
C PRO A 124 15.31 -1.95 3.11
N ALA A 125 14.92 -1.15 4.09
CA ALA A 125 13.53 -0.75 4.27
C ALA A 125 12.99 0.03 3.06
N PHE A 126 13.77 0.96 2.51
CA PHE A 126 13.40 1.69 1.31
C PHE A 126 13.30 0.78 0.08
N PHE A 127 14.24 -0.12 -0.13
CA PHE A 127 14.21 -1.02 -1.29
C PHE A 127 13.09 -2.05 -1.19
N LEU A 128 12.83 -2.57 0.01
CA LEU A 128 11.81 -3.59 0.22
C LEU A 128 10.39 -3.02 0.16
N PHE A 129 10.18 -1.88 0.78
CA PHE A 129 8.85 -1.30 0.97
C PHE A 129 8.63 -0.03 0.13
N GLY A 130 9.59 0.91 0.12
CA GLY A 130 9.43 2.21 -0.49
C GLY A 130 9.29 2.14 -2.01
N LEU A 131 10.12 1.34 -2.68
CA LEU A 131 10.11 1.22 -4.13
C LEU A 131 8.79 0.63 -4.65
N THR A 132 8.31 -0.43 -3.99
CA THR A 132 7.02 -1.05 -4.32
C THR A 132 5.86 -0.13 -3.99
N ALA A 133 5.93 0.59 -2.86
CA ALA A 133 4.90 1.53 -2.44
C ALA A 133 4.72 2.68 -3.43
N LEU A 134 5.78 3.13 -4.10
CA LEU A 134 5.72 4.21 -5.09
C LEU A 134 4.71 3.92 -6.22
N LEU A 135 4.55 2.67 -6.61
CA LEU A 135 3.59 2.25 -7.63
C LEU A 135 2.25 1.82 -7.01
N TRP A 136 2.32 1.11 -5.89
CA TRP A 136 1.16 0.48 -5.29
C TRP A 136 0.25 1.49 -4.56
N VAL A 137 0.81 2.50 -3.87
CA VAL A 137 0.03 3.52 -3.16
C VAL A 137 -0.84 4.33 -4.13
N PRO A 138 -0.33 4.86 -5.26
CA PRO A 138 -1.19 5.52 -6.25
C PRO A 138 -2.29 4.61 -6.80
N ALA A 139 -2.00 3.33 -7.05
CA ALA A 139 -3.02 2.36 -7.50
C ALA A 139 -4.15 2.21 -6.48
N LEU A 140 -3.80 2.15 -5.19
CA LEU A 140 -4.77 2.06 -4.12
C LEU A 140 -5.67 3.31 -4.05
N PHE A 141 -5.10 4.51 -4.19
CA PHE A 141 -5.85 5.77 -4.21
C PHE A 141 -6.75 5.88 -5.45
N LEU A 142 -6.27 5.45 -6.62
CA LEU A 142 -7.07 5.41 -7.85
C LEU A 142 -8.29 4.50 -7.74
N ALA A 143 -8.20 3.42 -6.98
CA ALA A 143 -9.34 2.55 -6.68
C ALA A 143 -10.19 3.07 -5.51
N GLY A 144 -9.56 3.57 -4.45
CA GLY A 144 -10.21 3.93 -3.20
C GLY A 144 -11.08 5.18 -3.29
N VAL A 145 -10.61 6.24 -3.96
CA VAL A 145 -11.39 7.49 -4.09
C VAL A 145 -12.72 7.25 -4.80
N PRO A 146 -12.77 6.66 -6.01
CA PRO A 146 -14.04 6.36 -6.64
C PRO A 146 -14.83 5.28 -5.89
N GLY A 147 -14.15 4.37 -5.17
CA GLY A 147 -14.79 3.37 -4.32
C GLY A 147 -15.63 4.01 -3.22
N ILE A 148 -15.10 4.99 -2.49
CA ILE A 148 -15.86 5.74 -1.46
C ILE A 148 -17.05 6.48 -2.09
N LEU A 149 -16.84 7.11 -3.24
CA LEU A 149 -17.92 7.85 -3.93
C LEU A 149 -19.04 6.89 -4.38
N SER A 150 -18.69 5.72 -4.86
CA SER A 150 -19.67 4.68 -5.24
C SER A 150 -20.41 4.15 -4.02
N ALA A 151 -19.71 3.85 -2.93
CA ALA A 151 -20.29 3.39 -1.67
C ALA A 151 -21.27 4.43 -1.09
N ARG A 152 -20.90 5.73 -1.16
CA ARG A 152 -21.78 6.83 -0.74
C ARG A 152 -23.05 6.94 -1.59
N LYS A 153 -22.94 6.73 -2.90
CA LYS A 153 -24.09 6.70 -3.81
C LYS A 153 -25.01 5.54 -3.49
N MET A 154 -24.42 4.36 -3.14
CA MET A 154 -25.18 3.19 -2.71
C MET A 154 -25.99 3.45 -1.46
N LEU A 155 -25.40 4.09 -0.46
CA LEU A 155 -26.07 4.40 0.80
C LEU A 155 -27.26 5.35 0.63
N ARG A 156 -27.25 6.19 -0.42
CA ARG A 156 -28.31 7.15 -0.73
C ARG A 156 -29.40 6.61 -1.67
N ARG A 157 -29.23 5.37 -2.17
CA ARG A 157 -30.23 4.74 -3.06
C ARG A 157 -31.42 4.25 -2.26
N THR A 158 -32.61 4.51 -2.80
CA THR A 158 -33.87 3.94 -2.34
C THR A 158 -34.06 2.54 -2.91
N PRO A 159 -34.71 1.62 -2.18
CA PRO A 159 -35.08 0.29 -2.72
C PRO A 159 -35.97 0.47 -3.97
N GLY A 160 -35.46 0.04 -5.13
CA GLY A 160 -36.15 0.20 -6.42
C GLY A 160 -35.31 0.84 -7.53
N ASP A 161 -34.22 1.54 -7.20
CA ASP A 161 -33.27 2.01 -8.19
C ASP A 161 -32.44 0.84 -8.73
N GLY A 162 -32.60 0.55 -10.02
CA GLY A 162 -32.04 -0.62 -10.70
C GLY A 162 -30.56 -0.93 -10.46
N VAL A 163 -30.10 -2.04 -11.03
CA VAL A 163 -28.74 -2.61 -10.92
C VAL A 163 -27.67 -1.55 -11.25
N ILE A 164 -26.54 -1.58 -10.52
CA ILE A 164 -25.38 -0.73 -10.81
C ILE A 164 -24.89 -1.04 -12.21
N SER A 165 -25.08 -0.11 -13.10
CA SER A 165 -24.42 -0.16 -14.40
C SER A 165 -22.93 0.12 -14.18
N LEU A 166 -22.11 -0.91 -14.30
CA LEU A 166 -20.66 -0.80 -14.33
C LEU A 166 -20.27 -0.08 -15.62
N SER A 167 -20.04 1.23 -15.53
CA SER A 167 -19.67 2.04 -16.70
C SER A 167 -18.30 1.60 -17.25
N GLY A 168 -18.06 1.81 -18.55
CA GLY A 168 -16.75 1.56 -19.17
C GLY A 168 -15.60 2.25 -18.44
N ALA A 169 -15.85 3.42 -17.83
CA ALA A 169 -14.87 4.13 -17.01
C ALA A 169 -14.48 3.35 -15.73
N TRP A 170 -15.36 2.55 -15.16
CA TRP A 170 -15.05 1.70 -14.02
C TRP A 170 -14.07 0.59 -14.42
N TRP A 171 -14.34 -0.08 -15.55
CA TRP A 171 -13.46 -1.13 -16.09
C TRP A 171 -12.08 -0.59 -16.48
N CYS A 172 -12.01 0.60 -17.08
CA CYS A 172 -10.74 1.24 -17.41
C CYS A 172 -9.91 1.53 -16.16
N ARG A 173 -10.52 2.04 -15.09
CA ARG A 173 -9.82 2.28 -13.81
C ARG A 173 -9.37 0.98 -13.16
N ALA A 174 -10.22 -0.04 -13.13
CA ALA A 174 -9.87 -1.35 -12.59
C ALA A 174 -8.67 -1.95 -13.35
N ALA A 175 -8.65 -1.85 -14.68
CA ALA A 175 -7.54 -2.29 -15.51
C ALA A 175 -6.25 -1.49 -15.22
N MET A 176 -6.32 -0.17 -15.08
CA MET A 176 -5.18 0.68 -14.69
C MET A 176 -4.62 0.27 -13.32
N CYS A 177 -5.51 0.08 -12.33
CA CYS A 177 -5.10 -0.34 -10.99
C CYS A 177 -4.47 -1.73 -11.02
N ALA A 178 -5.03 -2.67 -11.78
CA ALA A 178 -4.46 -4.00 -11.97
C ALA A 178 -3.09 -3.92 -12.66
N GLY A 179 -2.94 -3.10 -13.69
CA GLY A 179 -1.66 -2.84 -14.36
C GLY A 179 -0.60 -2.31 -13.40
N LEU A 180 -0.93 -1.31 -12.58
CA LEU A 180 -0.02 -0.78 -11.58
C LEU A 180 0.33 -1.81 -10.49
N ALA A 181 -0.62 -2.64 -10.06
CA ALA A 181 -0.35 -3.70 -9.10
C ALA A 181 0.54 -4.80 -9.70
N LEU A 182 0.33 -5.16 -10.97
CA LEU A 182 1.19 -6.10 -11.69
C LEU A 182 2.61 -5.55 -11.85
N THR A 183 2.76 -4.30 -12.28
CA THR A 183 4.08 -3.68 -12.41
C THR A 183 4.80 -3.57 -11.06
N ALA A 184 4.09 -3.24 -9.97
CA ALA A 184 4.63 -3.25 -8.63
C ALA A 184 5.10 -4.65 -8.19
N GLY A 185 4.31 -5.70 -8.48
CA GLY A 185 4.67 -7.09 -8.19
C GLY A 185 5.86 -7.58 -9.00
N LEU A 186 5.94 -7.23 -10.29
CA LEU A 186 7.09 -7.54 -11.13
C LEU A 186 8.36 -6.84 -10.66
N LEU A 187 8.25 -5.57 -10.25
CA LEU A 187 9.35 -4.81 -9.70
C LEU A 187 9.85 -5.44 -8.38
N GLU A 188 8.94 -5.88 -7.53
CA GLU A 188 9.27 -6.60 -6.29
C GLU A 188 9.96 -7.93 -6.57
N TYR A 189 9.55 -8.63 -7.62
CA TYR A 189 10.14 -9.91 -7.99
C TYR A 189 11.54 -9.78 -8.61
N TRP A 190 11.76 -8.81 -9.51
CA TRP A 190 13.00 -8.67 -10.28
C TRP A 190 14.01 -7.71 -9.65
N VAL A 191 13.56 -6.54 -9.23
CA VAL A 191 14.44 -5.43 -8.83
C VAL A 191 14.78 -5.48 -7.34
N VAL A 192 13.78 -5.71 -6.50
CA VAL A 192 13.98 -5.71 -5.03
C VAL A 192 15.04 -6.71 -4.58
N PRO A 193 15.12 -7.97 -5.08
CA PRO A 193 16.15 -8.91 -4.66
C PRO A 193 17.56 -8.46 -4.97
N VAL A 194 17.76 -7.82 -6.14
CA VAL A 194 19.07 -7.33 -6.56
C VAL A 194 19.53 -6.20 -5.64
N LEU A 195 18.64 -5.25 -5.38
CA LEU A 195 18.92 -4.11 -4.52
C LEU A 195 19.12 -4.55 -3.05
N LEU A 196 18.30 -5.50 -2.60
CA LEU A 196 18.40 -6.03 -1.25
C LEU A 196 19.71 -6.80 -1.02
N ARG A 197 20.19 -7.55 -2.02
CA ARG A 197 21.52 -8.19 -1.98
C ARG A 197 22.63 -7.16 -1.82
N ALA A 198 22.56 -6.07 -2.57
CA ALA A 198 23.54 -4.99 -2.47
C ALA A 198 23.52 -4.33 -1.09
N ALA A 199 22.33 -4.05 -0.55
CA ALA A 199 22.17 -3.49 0.79
C ALA A 199 22.65 -4.46 1.89
N ALA A 200 22.31 -5.74 1.78
CA ALA A 200 22.72 -6.77 2.74
C ALA A 200 24.25 -6.91 2.82
N ARG A 201 24.96 -6.82 1.69
CA ARG A 201 26.43 -6.84 1.68
C ARG A 201 27.01 -5.68 2.48
N VAL A 202 26.47 -4.46 2.31
CA VAL A 202 26.95 -3.26 3.03
C VAL A 202 26.67 -3.36 4.54
N ILE A 203 25.54 -3.95 4.95
CA ILE A 203 25.13 -4.02 6.35
C ILE A 203 25.89 -5.14 7.08
N LEU A 204 26.00 -6.31 6.47
CA LEU A 204 26.61 -7.50 7.10
C LEU A 204 28.14 -7.55 6.96
N SER A 205 28.77 -6.65 6.18
CA SER A 205 30.24 -6.58 6.04
C SER A 205 30.90 -5.61 7.02
N SER A 206 30.14 -4.94 7.84
CA SER A 206 30.60 -3.91 8.81
C SER A 206 30.22 -4.25 10.22
#